data_28a5f52fd4af819414f1b9429f0eb80a
#
_entry.id   28a5f52fd4af819414f1b9429f0eb80a
#
_cell.length_a   1.000
_cell.length_b   1.000
_cell.length_c   1.000
_cell.angle_alpha   90.00
_cell.angle_beta   90.00
_cell.angle_gamma   90.00
#
_symmetry.space_group_name_H-M   'P 1'
#
loop_
_entity.id
_entity.type
_entity.pdbx_description
1 polymer ?
#
loop_
_entity_poly.entity_id
_entity_poly.type
_entity_poly.pdbx_seq_one_letter_code
_entity_poly.pdbx_strand_id
1 'polypeptide(L)'
;QQLNLYGWLANQQEGILIDQLEIVAISRDWSKFQYERSNGDYPASPVTTIPIEWWGEERQREFIEERVKLHQDAEADFLINGILPPCSDEERWKKNDTFRVMKKGRKSAVRVLSSQEEADEFMDGHKDTKLLQVEMAEGQSVRCESYCSVSQFCNQYQEEKSDDGSK
;
A
#
# COMPACT_ATOMS: atom_id res chain seq x y z
N GLN A 1 -12.25 4.42 7.37
CA GLN A 1 -13.07 3.20 7.35
C GLN A 1 -13.26 2.63 8.77
N GLN A 2 -12.21 2.15 9.45
CA GLN A 2 -12.28 1.45 10.73
C GLN A 2 -13.07 2.19 11.82
N LEU A 3 -12.80 3.49 12.02
CA LEU A 3 -13.53 4.28 13.01
C LEU A 3 -15.02 4.40 12.68
N ASN A 4 -15.36 4.53 11.41
CA ASN A 4 -16.76 4.55 10.97
C ASN A 4 -17.48 3.23 11.27
N LEU A 5 -16.78 2.08 11.12
CA LEU A 5 -17.34 0.77 11.50
C LEU A 5 -17.53 0.64 13.01
N TYR A 6 -16.58 1.11 13.81
CA TYR A 6 -16.72 1.11 15.26
C TYR A 6 -17.88 2.00 15.72
N GLY A 7 -18.03 3.18 15.09
CA GLY A 7 -19.15 4.07 15.38
C GLY A 7 -20.49 3.43 15.03
N TRP A 8 -20.58 2.75 13.88
CA TRP A 8 -21.78 2.01 13.50
C TRP A 8 -22.11 0.88 14.49
N LEU A 9 -21.13 0.08 14.87
CA LEU A 9 -21.30 -1.00 15.86
C LEU A 9 -21.77 -0.46 17.22
N ALA A 10 -21.15 0.62 17.71
CA ALA A 10 -21.54 1.26 18.97
C ALA A 10 -22.98 1.78 18.93
N ASN A 11 -23.40 2.35 17.80
CA ASN A 11 -24.78 2.80 17.63
C ASN A 11 -25.76 1.63 17.61
N GLN A 12 -25.48 0.55 16.85
CA GLN A 12 -26.39 -0.59 16.70
C GLN A 12 -26.50 -1.42 17.99
N GLN A 13 -25.43 -1.60 18.73
CA GLN A 13 -25.42 -2.46 19.92
C GLN A 13 -25.84 -1.72 21.20
N GLU A 14 -25.34 -0.51 21.37
CA GLU A 14 -25.49 0.25 22.62
C GLU A 14 -26.38 1.48 22.48
N GLY A 15 -26.86 1.79 21.28
CA GLY A 15 -27.63 2.99 21.01
C GLY A 15 -26.83 4.29 21.22
N ILE A 16 -25.49 4.19 21.18
CA ILE A 16 -24.60 5.34 21.36
C ILE A 16 -24.62 6.20 20.10
N LEU A 17 -25.05 7.45 20.23
CA LEU A 17 -24.95 8.42 19.14
C LEU A 17 -23.53 8.94 19.06
N ILE A 18 -22.96 8.88 17.86
CA ILE A 18 -21.60 9.38 17.57
C ILE A 18 -21.72 10.72 16.87
N ASP A 19 -21.20 11.77 17.48
CA ASP A 19 -21.21 13.12 16.92
C ASP A 19 -20.00 13.36 16.03
N GLN A 20 -18.82 12.80 16.41
CA GLN A 20 -17.59 12.99 15.65
C GLN A 20 -16.63 11.82 15.82
N LEU A 21 -15.73 11.66 14.85
CA LEU A 21 -14.63 10.70 14.89
C LEU A 21 -13.30 11.44 14.82
N GLU A 22 -12.36 11.05 15.68
CA GLU A 22 -11.04 11.68 15.75
C GLU A 22 -9.95 10.64 15.98
N ILE A 23 -8.77 10.91 15.43
CA ILE A 23 -7.54 10.20 15.75
C ILE A 23 -6.65 11.14 16.54
N VAL A 24 -6.27 10.77 17.75
CA VAL A 24 -5.24 11.48 18.52
C VAL A 24 -3.88 10.87 18.14
N ALA A 25 -3.12 11.60 17.36
CA ALA A 25 -1.77 11.23 16.96
C ALA A 25 -0.74 11.76 17.96
N ILE A 26 0.13 10.89 18.46
CA ILE A 26 1.23 11.25 19.36
C ILE A 26 2.55 11.00 18.63
N SER A 27 3.22 12.09 18.25
CA SER A 27 4.51 12.04 17.56
C SER A 27 5.65 11.88 18.57
N ARG A 28 6.25 10.69 18.61
CA ARG A 28 7.34 10.37 19.56
C ARG A 28 8.62 11.15 19.28
N ASP A 29 8.87 11.46 18.01
CA ASP A 29 10.08 12.14 17.54
C ASP A 29 9.83 13.62 17.25
N TRP A 30 8.79 14.20 17.84
CA TRP A 30 8.46 15.60 17.63
C TRP A 30 9.60 16.52 18.06
N SER A 31 9.91 17.50 17.23
CA SER A 31 10.99 18.46 17.47
C SER A 31 10.53 19.89 17.23
N LYS A 32 10.68 20.73 18.24
CA LYS A 32 10.41 22.16 18.12
C LYS A 32 11.24 22.82 17.01
N PHE A 33 12.48 22.39 16.84
CA PHE A 33 13.38 22.90 15.81
C PHE A 33 12.87 22.56 14.39
N GLN A 34 12.32 21.36 14.19
CA GLN A 34 11.70 20.99 12.90
C GLN A 34 10.43 21.78 12.65
N TYR A 35 9.59 21.98 13.67
CA TYR A 35 8.39 22.80 13.55
C TYR A 35 8.72 24.22 13.11
N GLU A 36 9.68 24.89 13.76
CA GLU A 36 10.07 26.26 13.43
C GLU A 36 10.62 26.42 11.99
N ARG A 37 11.11 25.36 11.39
CA ARG A 37 11.70 25.35 10.02
C ARG A 37 10.77 24.84 8.95
N SER A 38 9.64 24.23 9.31
CA SER A 38 8.76 23.53 8.37
C SER A 38 7.79 24.44 7.62
N ASN A 39 7.73 25.74 7.95
CA ASN A 39 6.75 26.66 7.38
C ASN A 39 5.29 26.15 7.44
N GLY A 40 4.97 25.32 8.44
CA GLY A 40 3.63 24.77 8.65
C GLY A 40 3.44 23.32 8.20
N ASP A 41 4.41 22.70 7.54
CA ASP A 41 4.32 21.30 7.09
C ASP A 41 4.57 20.26 8.23
N TYR A 42 4.96 20.74 9.40
CA TYR A 42 5.21 19.88 10.57
C TYR A 42 4.26 20.26 11.71
N PRO A 43 3.75 19.28 12.50
CA PRO A 43 2.78 19.55 13.56
C PRO A 43 3.29 20.56 14.59
N ALA A 44 2.42 21.50 15.00
CA ALA A 44 2.74 22.51 16.01
C ALA A 44 2.92 21.93 17.41
N SER A 45 2.46 20.72 17.64
CA SER A 45 2.48 20.03 18.94
C SER A 45 2.81 18.55 18.75
N PRO A 46 3.46 17.89 19.72
CA PRO A 46 3.63 16.43 19.70
C PRO A 46 2.31 15.65 19.75
N VAL A 47 1.23 16.29 20.18
CA VAL A 47 -0.11 15.71 20.17
C VAL A 47 -0.97 16.48 19.19
N THR A 48 -1.53 15.79 18.21
CA THR A 48 -2.38 16.38 17.18
C THR A 48 -3.65 15.57 17.05
N THR A 49 -4.79 16.25 17.02
CA THR A 49 -6.08 15.62 16.75
C THR A 49 -6.39 15.74 15.26
N ILE A 50 -6.71 14.63 14.64
CA ILE A 50 -7.04 14.53 13.22
C ILE A 50 -8.52 14.18 13.13
N PRO A 51 -9.39 15.10 12.65
CA PRO A 51 -10.80 14.80 12.46
C PRO A 51 -10.97 13.79 11.33
N ILE A 52 -11.88 12.84 11.53
CA ILE A 52 -12.25 11.84 10.54
C ILE A 52 -13.69 12.08 10.10
N GLU A 53 -13.89 12.07 8.81
CA GLU A 53 -15.24 12.23 8.25
C GLU A 53 -16.20 11.16 8.78
N TRP A 54 -17.33 11.59 9.32
CA TRP A 54 -18.43 10.71 9.68
C TRP A 54 -19.27 10.42 8.42
N TRP A 55 -19.39 9.14 8.07
CA TRP A 55 -20.09 8.75 6.83
C TRP A 55 -21.62 8.81 6.93
N GLY A 56 -22.16 8.82 8.13
CA GLY A 56 -23.59 8.61 8.34
C GLY A 56 -23.99 7.11 8.24
N GLU A 57 -25.18 6.82 8.74
CA GLU A 57 -25.65 5.43 8.88
C GLU A 57 -25.83 4.72 7.53
N GLU A 58 -26.36 5.40 6.53
CA GLU A 58 -26.61 4.80 5.20
C GLU A 58 -25.33 4.35 4.53
N ARG A 59 -24.32 5.21 4.41
CA ARG A 59 -23.04 4.89 3.80
C ARG A 59 -22.27 3.83 4.61
N GLN A 60 -22.40 3.84 5.93
CA GLN A 60 -21.80 2.80 6.78
C GLN A 60 -22.42 1.44 6.51
N ARG A 61 -23.76 1.37 6.44
CA ARG A 61 -24.50 0.14 6.14
C ARG A 61 -24.15 -0.40 4.75
N GLU A 62 -24.18 0.44 3.72
CA GLU A 62 -23.79 0.05 2.36
C GLU A 62 -22.37 -0.53 2.31
N PHE A 63 -21.42 0.12 2.95
CA PHE A 63 -20.05 -0.38 3.01
C PHE A 63 -19.96 -1.74 3.70
N ILE A 64 -20.69 -1.94 4.81
CA ILE A 64 -20.69 -3.21 5.55
C ILE A 64 -21.31 -4.31 4.71
N GLU A 65 -22.48 -4.05 4.11
CA GLU A 65 -23.18 -5.01 3.26
C GLU A 65 -22.33 -5.44 2.06
N GLU A 66 -21.66 -4.48 1.40
CA GLU A 66 -20.73 -4.76 0.31
C GLU A 66 -19.58 -5.66 0.77
N ARG A 67 -18.94 -5.33 1.91
CA ARG A 67 -17.83 -6.13 2.43
C ARG A 67 -18.23 -7.51 2.86
N VAL A 68 -19.39 -7.66 3.52
CA VAL A 68 -19.93 -8.96 3.90
C VAL A 68 -20.22 -9.80 2.66
N LYS A 69 -20.86 -9.20 1.65
CA LYS A 69 -21.16 -9.88 0.39
C LYS A 69 -19.89 -10.37 -0.32
N LEU A 70 -18.85 -9.54 -0.41
CA LEU A 70 -17.58 -9.93 -1.01
C LEU A 70 -16.96 -11.17 -0.32
N HIS A 71 -17.04 -11.23 1.02
CA HIS A 71 -16.55 -12.39 1.76
C HIS A 71 -17.40 -13.65 1.52
N GLN A 72 -18.74 -13.50 1.48
CA GLN A 72 -19.65 -14.62 1.22
C GLN A 72 -19.48 -15.16 -0.20
N ASP A 73 -19.35 -14.28 -1.20
CA ASP A 73 -19.14 -14.68 -2.59
C ASP A 73 -17.78 -15.40 -2.73
N ALA A 74 -16.73 -14.89 -2.08
CA ALA A 74 -15.40 -15.52 -2.07
C ALA A 74 -15.41 -16.91 -1.41
N GLU A 75 -16.15 -17.08 -0.30
CA GLU A 75 -16.30 -18.36 0.37
C GLU A 75 -17.07 -19.36 -0.50
N ALA A 76 -18.14 -18.91 -1.16
CA ALA A 76 -18.93 -19.74 -2.06
C ALA A 76 -18.09 -20.23 -3.26
N ASP A 77 -17.32 -19.33 -3.88
CA ASP A 77 -16.43 -19.67 -4.99
C ASP A 77 -15.34 -20.65 -4.55
N PHE A 78 -14.76 -20.46 -3.37
CA PHE A 78 -13.77 -21.38 -2.84
C PHE A 78 -14.34 -22.78 -2.57
N LEU A 79 -15.53 -22.87 -1.99
CA LEU A 79 -16.18 -24.15 -1.71
C LEU A 79 -16.57 -24.91 -2.98
N ILE A 80 -16.92 -24.21 -4.06
CA ILE A 80 -17.36 -24.81 -5.32
C ILE A 80 -16.16 -25.13 -6.23
N ASN A 81 -15.25 -24.18 -6.38
CA ASN A 81 -14.21 -24.19 -7.41
C ASN A 81 -12.80 -24.32 -6.83
N GLY A 82 -12.61 -24.19 -5.52
CA GLY A 82 -11.29 -24.14 -4.89
C GLY A 82 -10.50 -22.86 -5.21
N ILE A 83 -11.17 -21.81 -5.71
CA ILE A 83 -10.54 -20.58 -6.18
C ILE A 83 -10.89 -19.44 -5.22
N LEU A 84 -9.87 -18.71 -4.78
CA LEU A 84 -10.02 -17.45 -4.04
C LEU A 84 -9.87 -16.27 -5.01
N PRO A 85 -10.64 -15.18 -4.83
CA PRO A 85 -10.44 -13.97 -5.62
C PRO A 85 -9.04 -13.40 -5.40
N PRO A 86 -8.38 -12.89 -6.45
CA PRO A 86 -7.04 -12.32 -6.31
C PRO A 86 -7.09 -11.02 -5.50
N CYS A 87 -6.07 -10.80 -4.67
CA CYS A 87 -5.86 -9.52 -4.02
C CYS A 87 -5.45 -8.46 -5.03
N SER A 88 -5.93 -7.23 -4.85
CA SER A 88 -5.49 -6.07 -5.64
C SER A 88 -4.04 -5.71 -5.32
N ASP A 89 -3.41 -4.89 -6.17
CA ASP A 89 -2.06 -4.38 -5.93
C ASP A 89 -1.98 -3.54 -4.66
N GLU A 90 -3.01 -2.76 -4.36
CA GLU A 90 -3.12 -1.99 -3.12
C GLU A 90 -3.18 -2.91 -1.88
N GLU A 91 -3.99 -3.96 -1.93
CA GLU A 91 -4.09 -4.94 -0.84
C GLU A 91 -2.79 -5.72 -0.62
N ARG A 92 -2.03 -5.96 -1.67
CA ARG A 92 -0.72 -6.63 -1.61
C ARG A 92 0.42 -5.69 -1.22
N TRP A 93 0.19 -4.37 -1.17
CA TRP A 93 1.20 -3.32 -1.04
C TRP A 93 2.28 -3.46 -2.11
N LYS A 94 1.84 -3.70 -3.35
CA LYS A 94 2.75 -3.88 -4.47
C LYS A 94 3.47 -2.57 -4.74
N LYS A 95 4.79 -2.62 -4.73
CA LYS A 95 5.63 -1.51 -5.13
C LYS A 95 5.58 -1.34 -6.64
N ASN A 96 5.79 -0.13 -7.11
CA ASN A 96 5.95 0.11 -8.54
C ASN A 96 7.23 -0.56 -9.06
N ASP A 97 7.19 -0.93 -10.33
CA ASP A 97 8.39 -1.38 -11.04
C ASP A 97 9.43 -0.27 -11.06
N THR A 98 10.69 -0.66 -11.08
CA THR A 98 11.81 0.28 -11.15
C THR A 98 12.74 -0.07 -12.29
N PHE A 99 13.29 0.97 -12.92
CA PHE A 99 14.23 0.85 -14.04
C PHE A 99 15.63 1.18 -13.55
N ARG A 100 16.47 0.17 -13.50
CA ARG A 100 17.83 0.27 -12.99
C ARG A 100 18.80 0.46 -14.14
N VAL A 101 19.45 1.61 -14.20
CA VAL A 101 20.54 1.83 -15.15
C VAL A 101 21.80 1.19 -14.60
N MET A 102 22.19 0.07 -15.19
CA MET A 102 23.38 -0.69 -14.82
C MET A 102 24.54 -0.31 -15.70
N LYS A 103 25.77 -0.31 -15.14
CA LYS A 103 27.02 -0.14 -15.91
C LYS A 103 27.76 -1.47 -15.95
N LYS A 104 28.19 -1.88 -17.15
CA LYS A 104 28.95 -3.12 -17.36
C LYS A 104 30.14 -3.22 -16.38
N GLY A 105 30.18 -4.31 -15.63
CA GLY A 105 31.19 -4.55 -14.59
C GLY A 105 30.87 -4.01 -13.19
N ARG A 106 29.71 -3.34 -12.98
CA ARG A 106 29.24 -2.93 -11.65
C ARG A 106 28.08 -3.83 -11.19
N LYS A 107 28.06 -4.16 -9.90
CA LYS A 107 26.97 -4.91 -9.26
C LYS A 107 25.83 -3.99 -8.78
N SER A 108 26.08 -2.69 -8.64
CA SER A 108 25.07 -1.73 -8.19
C SER A 108 24.64 -0.82 -9.34
N ALA A 109 23.35 -0.46 -9.36
CA ALA A 109 22.82 0.48 -10.31
C ALA A 109 23.52 1.85 -10.22
N VAL A 110 23.74 2.46 -11.37
CA VAL A 110 24.21 3.87 -11.47
C VAL A 110 23.08 4.80 -11.07
N ARG A 111 21.85 4.47 -11.50
CA ARG A 111 20.61 5.18 -11.18
C ARG A 111 19.44 4.20 -11.13
N VAL A 112 18.43 4.50 -10.31
CA VAL A 112 17.14 3.82 -10.26
C VAL A 112 16.09 4.86 -10.57
N LEU A 113 15.20 4.56 -11.50
CA LEU A 113 14.22 5.46 -12.08
C LEU A 113 12.84 4.82 -12.06
N SER A 114 11.80 5.63 -12.22
CA SER A 114 10.40 5.20 -12.08
C SER A 114 9.79 4.74 -13.40
N SER A 115 10.39 5.10 -14.53
CA SER A 115 9.90 4.70 -15.85
C SER A 115 11.05 4.39 -16.79
N GLN A 116 10.72 3.69 -17.89
CA GLN A 116 11.66 3.40 -18.99
C GLN A 116 12.09 4.68 -19.69
N GLU A 117 11.16 5.62 -19.88
CA GLU A 117 11.44 6.90 -20.53
C GLU A 117 12.48 7.70 -19.77
N GLU A 118 12.34 7.79 -18.43
CA GLU A 118 13.34 8.45 -17.58
C GLU A 118 14.71 7.76 -17.66
N ALA A 119 14.72 6.43 -17.81
CA ALA A 119 15.95 5.66 -17.92
C ALA A 119 16.64 5.90 -19.28
N ASP A 120 15.87 6.00 -20.35
CA ASP A 120 16.36 6.27 -21.69
C ASP A 120 16.90 7.72 -21.79
N GLU A 121 16.19 8.70 -21.24
CA GLU A 121 16.65 10.09 -21.15
C GLU A 121 17.96 10.21 -20.34
N PHE A 122 18.04 9.48 -19.23
CA PHE A 122 19.27 9.46 -18.42
C PHE A 122 20.44 8.85 -19.20
N MET A 123 20.19 7.78 -19.97
CA MET A 123 21.23 7.15 -20.81
C MET A 123 21.69 8.08 -21.91
N ASP A 124 20.78 8.77 -22.61
CA ASP A 124 21.11 9.69 -23.71
C ASP A 124 21.96 10.88 -23.26
N GLY A 125 21.72 11.34 -22.03
CA GLY A 125 22.52 12.41 -21.40
C GLY A 125 23.88 11.96 -20.84
N HIS A 126 24.20 10.67 -20.85
CA HIS A 126 25.40 10.13 -20.19
C HIS A 126 26.53 9.87 -21.19
N LYS A 127 27.76 10.28 -20.85
CA LYS A 127 28.94 10.18 -21.73
C LYS A 127 29.34 8.75 -22.11
N ASP A 128 29.00 7.77 -21.26
CA ASP A 128 29.39 6.36 -21.38
C ASP A 128 28.21 5.45 -21.83
N THR A 129 27.29 5.95 -22.64
CA THR A 129 26.05 5.25 -23.04
C THR A 129 26.25 3.80 -23.47
N LYS A 130 27.37 3.51 -24.17
CA LYS A 130 27.67 2.16 -24.68
C LYS A 130 27.94 1.11 -23.57
N LEU A 131 28.18 1.55 -22.34
CA LEU A 131 28.46 0.68 -21.19
C LEU A 131 27.27 0.59 -20.24
N LEU A 132 26.20 1.31 -20.56
CA LEU A 132 24.98 1.32 -19.76
C LEU A 132 23.92 0.39 -20.38
N GLN A 133 23.15 -0.24 -19.50
CA GLN A 133 21.96 -1.02 -19.86
C GLN A 133 20.85 -0.74 -18.84
N VAL A 134 19.61 -0.78 -19.31
CA VAL A 134 18.45 -0.68 -18.41
C VAL A 134 17.99 -2.08 -18.06
N GLU A 135 17.80 -2.33 -16.77
CA GLU A 135 17.20 -3.55 -16.25
C GLU A 135 15.93 -3.17 -15.50
N MET A 136 14.80 -3.70 -15.93
CA MET A 136 13.55 -3.57 -15.19
C MET A 136 13.59 -4.50 -13.98
N ALA A 137 13.24 -3.96 -12.82
CA ALA A 137 13.01 -4.73 -11.62
C ALA A 137 11.54 -4.60 -11.22
N GLU A 138 10.84 -5.71 -11.26
CA GLU A 138 9.43 -5.77 -10.88
C GLU A 138 9.22 -5.36 -9.43
N GLY A 139 8.10 -4.69 -9.16
CA GLY A 139 7.72 -4.26 -7.85
C GLY A 139 7.31 -5.45 -6.96
N GLN A 140 7.85 -5.51 -5.75
CA GLN A 140 7.57 -6.58 -4.80
C GLN A 140 6.21 -6.41 -4.12
N SER A 141 5.47 -7.49 -3.92
CA SER A 141 4.25 -7.56 -3.12
C SER A 141 4.62 -7.67 -1.62
N VAL A 142 4.95 -6.52 -1.02
CA VAL A 142 5.53 -6.45 0.34
C VAL A 142 4.66 -7.13 1.40
N ARG A 143 3.35 -6.96 1.33
CA ARG A 143 2.43 -7.61 2.28
C ARG A 143 2.46 -9.12 2.15
N CYS A 144 2.46 -9.64 0.93
CA CYS A 144 2.50 -11.09 0.68
C CYS A 144 3.80 -11.70 1.19
N GLU A 145 4.92 -11.03 0.98
CA GLU A 145 6.24 -11.51 1.36
C GLU A 145 6.46 -11.52 2.87
N SER A 146 6.02 -10.46 3.58
CA SER A 146 6.45 -10.23 4.96
C SER A 146 5.33 -10.25 6.00
N TYR A 147 4.07 -10.06 5.61
CA TYR A 147 2.97 -9.81 6.55
C TYR A 147 1.75 -10.71 6.36
N CYS A 148 1.64 -11.43 5.25
CA CYS A 148 0.51 -12.30 4.98
C CYS A 148 0.75 -13.69 5.56
N SER A 149 0.02 -14.06 6.61
CA SER A 149 0.15 -15.36 7.28
C SER A 149 -0.25 -16.57 6.41
N VAL A 150 -0.99 -16.33 5.32
CA VAL A 150 -1.48 -17.36 4.40
C VAL A 150 -0.79 -17.35 3.04
N SER A 151 0.25 -16.55 2.87
CA SER A 151 0.95 -16.40 1.58
C SER A 151 1.50 -17.73 1.01
N GLN A 152 1.89 -18.66 1.88
CA GLN A 152 2.38 -19.97 1.48
C GLN A 152 1.33 -20.85 0.77
N PHE A 153 0.03 -20.55 0.98
CA PHE A 153 -1.10 -21.28 0.37
C PHE A 153 -1.77 -20.47 -0.75
N CYS A 154 -1.31 -19.25 -1.02
CA CYS A 154 -1.91 -18.34 -1.98
C CYS A 154 -1.37 -18.62 -3.39
N ASN A 155 -2.23 -19.07 -4.30
CA ASN A 155 -1.86 -19.36 -5.68
C ASN A 155 -1.28 -18.13 -6.37
N GLN A 156 -1.95 -16.96 -6.24
CA GLN A 156 -1.48 -15.70 -6.82
C GLN A 156 -0.03 -15.36 -6.42
N TYR A 157 0.31 -15.53 -5.14
CA TYR A 157 1.67 -15.23 -4.67
C TYR A 157 2.70 -16.29 -5.09
N GLN A 158 2.29 -17.56 -5.18
CA GLN A 158 3.19 -18.62 -5.63
C GLN A 158 3.50 -18.49 -7.13
N GLU A 159 2.52 -18.07 -7.95
CA GLU A 159 2.71 -17.76 -9.36
C GLU A 159 3.68 -16.59 -9.54
N GLU A 160 3.48 -15.49 -8.82
CA GLU A 160 4.38 -14.31 -8.83
C GLU A 160 5.83 -14.71 -8.49
N LYS A 161 6.02 -15.57 -7.49
CA LYS A 161 7.36 -16.08 -7.12
C LYS A 161 8.00 -16.97 -8.19
N SER A 162 7.22 -17.79 -8.87
CA SER A 162 7.75 -18.69 -9.89
C SER A 162 8.25 -17.94 -11.11
N ASP A 163 7.59 -16.83 -11.47
CA ASP A 163 7.99 -15.99 -12.59
C ASP A 163 9.29 -15.22 -12.31
N ASP A 164 9.49 -14.75 -11.05
CA ASP A 164 10.72 -14.07 -10.64
C ASP A 164 11.95 -15.01 -10.56
N GLY A 165 11.73 -16.28 -10.28
CA GLY A 165 12.80 -17.30 -10.23
C GLY A 165 13.29 -17.81 -11.59
N SER A 166 12.65 -17.41 -12.70
CA SER A 166 12.97 -17.89 -14.05
C SER A 166 13.80 -16.89 -14.87
N LYS A 167 14.23 -15.78 -14.27
CA LYS A 167 15.13 -14.76 -14.84
C LYS A 167 16.47 -14.82 -14.11
#